data_9d94827eb15d86e64d04bc0e2c5a0a92
#
_entry.id   9d94827eb15d86e64d04bc0e2c5a0a92
#
_cell.length_a   1.000
_cell.length_b   1.000
_cell.length_c   1.000
_cell.angle_alpha   90.00
_cell.angle_beta   90.00
_cell.angle_gamma   90.00
#
_symmetry.space_group_name_H-M   'P 1'
#
loop_
_entity.id
_entity.type
_entity.pdbx_description
1 polymer ?
#
loop_
_entity_poly.entity_id
_entity_poly.type
_entity_poly.pdbx_seq_one_letter_code
_entity_poly.pdbx_strand_id
1 'polypeptide(L)'
;MKLHVTALALTAGLLWSGAILVVGLANIVWPDYGRAFLDLTASIYPGYHPGSGIASVIMATLYGLVDGAIGGAIFAWLYNLLVPRRPGGTE
;
A
#
# COMPACT_ATOMS: atom_id res chain seq x y z
N MET A 1 23.54 4.04 0.12
CA MET A 1 22.81 3.45 -0.99
C MET A 1 21.51 4.21 -1.20
N LYS A 2 21.27 4.67 -2.40
CA LYS A 2 20.01 5.35 -2.70
C LYS A 2 18.99 4.40 -3.26
N LEU A 3 17.72 4.67 -2.94
CA LEU A 3 16.61 3.90 -3.45
C LEU A 3 16.11 4.49 -4.77
N HIS A 4 15.73 3.62 -5.69
CA HIS A 4 15.10 4.03 -6.94
C HIS A 4 13.64 4.39 -6.63
N VAL A 5 13.30 5.66 -6.70
CA VAL A 5 12.00 6.17 -6.24
C VAL A 5 10.84 5.49 -6.97
N THR A 6 10.90 5.43 -8.30
CA THR A 6 9.82 4.83 -9.09
C THR A 6 9.67 3.34 -8.78
N ALA A 7 10.79 2.61 -8.70
CA ALA A 7 10.74 1.18 -8.41
C ALA A 7 10.16 0.92 -7.03
N LEU A 8 10.56 1.69 -6.03
CA LEU A 8 10.05 1.51 -4.68
C LEU A 8 8.59 1.92 -4.59
N ALA A 9 8.19 2.99 -5.28
CA ALA A 9 6.79 3.39 -5.31
C ALA A 9 5.91 2.29 -5.88
N LEU A 10 6.30 1.72 -7.02
CA LEU A 10 5.54 0.63 -7.64
C LEU A 10 5.53 -0.62 -6.75
N THR A 11 6.66 -0.96 -6.16
CA THR A 11 6.75 -2.11 -5.26
C THR A 11 5.83 -1.95 -4.05
N ALA A 12 5.90 -0.79 -3.40
CA ALA A 12 5.07 -0.53 -2.23
C ALA A 12 3.59 -0.53 -2.59
N GLY A 13 3.24 0.07 -3.73
CA GLY A 13 1.86 0.09 -4.20
C GLY A 13 1.34 -1.31 -4.48
N LEU A 14 2.12 -2.14 -5.16
CA LEU A 14 1.72 -3.51 -5.47
C LEU A 14 1.62 -4.37 -4.21
N LEU A 15 2.56 -4.24 -3.27
CA LEU A 15 2.52 -4.99 -2.02
C LEU A 15 1.32 -4.59 -1.17
N TRP A 16 1.09 -3.29 -1.03
CA TRP A 16 -0.01 -2.79 -0.22
C TRP A 16 -1.36 -3.16 -0.82
N SER A 17 -1.54 -2.91 -2.12
CA SER A 17 -2.78 -3.28 -2.80
C SER A 17 -2.99 -4.79 -2.83
N GLY A 18 -1.91 -5.56 -2.99
CA GLY A 18 -1.96 -7.01 -2.95
C GLY A 18 -2.41 -7.53 -1.59
N ALA A 19 -1.91 -6.94 -0.51
CA ALA A 19 -2.34 -7.30 0.84
C ALA A 19 -3.82 -7.01 1.04
N ILE A 20 -4.29 -5.84 0.59
CA ILE A 20 -5.70 -5.48 0.68
C ILE A 20 -6.55 -6.44 -0.13
N LEU A 21 -6.12 -6.78 -1.34
CA LEU A 21 -6.84 -7.69 -2.20
C LEU A 21 -6.98 -9.07 -1.56
N VAL A 22 -5.89 -9.62 -1.05
CA VAL A 22 -5.89 -10.95 -0.43
C VAL A 22 -6.81 -10.98 0.79
N VAL A 23 -6.66 -9.99 1.69
CA VAL A 23 -7.48 -9.93 2.89
C VAL A 23 -8.95 -9.68 2.53
N GLY A 24 -9.21 -8.82 1.57
CA GLY A 24 -10.57 -8.53 1.12
C GLY A 24 -11.25 -9.75 0.51
N LEU A 25 -10.55 -10.50 -0.33
CA LEU A 25 -11.10 -11.74 -0.91
C LEU A 25 -11.32 -12.80 0.16
N ALA A 26 -10.38 -12.95 1.08
CA ALA A 26 -10.55 -13.89 2.19
C ALA A 26 -11.73 -13.50 3.07
N ASN A 27 -11.97 -12.21 3.27
CA ASN A 27 -13.11 -11.73 4.04
C ASN A 27 -14.45 -12.09 3.39
N ILE A 28 -14.51 -12.17 2.07
CA ILE A 28 -15.74 -12.60 1.39
C ILE A 28 -16.10 -14.04 1.78
N VAL A 29 -15.09 -14.91 1.87
CA VAL A 29 -15.29 -16.31 2.25
C VAL A 29 -15.46 -16.46 3.76
N TRP A 30 -14.68 -15.72 4.54
CA TRP A 30 -14.72 -15.73 6.01
C TRP A 30 -14.99 -14.32 6.51
N PRO A 31 -16.26 -13.95 6.74
CA PRO A 31 -16.63 -12.55 7.05
C PRO A 31 -15.93 -11.94 8.25
N ASP A 32 -15.44 -12.74 9.18
CA ASP A 32 -14.71 -12.22 10.35
C ASP A 32 -13.21 -12.08 10.10
N TYR A 33 -12.71 -12.64 9.00
CA TYR A 33 -11.29 -12.60 8.71
C TYR A 33 -10.86 -11.19 8.32
N GLY A 34 -9.81 -10.71 8.96
CA GLY A 34 -9.21 -9.42 8.61
C GLY A 34 -10.11 -8.21 8.85
N ARG A 35 -11.16 -8.37 9.64
CA ARG A 35 -12.14 -7.30 9.81
C ARG A 35 -11.55 -6.03 10.37
N ALA A 36 -10.69 -6.13 11.38
CA ALA A 36 -10.06 -4.96 11.96
C ALA A 36 -9.16 -4.24 10.94
N PHE A 37 -8.43 -5.01 10.14
CA PHE A 37 -7.59 -4.44 9.07
C PHE A 37 -8.44 -3.71 8.03
N LEU A 38 -9.53 -4.34 7.59
CA LEU A 38 -10.42 -3.74 6.60
C LEU A 38 -11.13 -2.51 7.15
N ASP A 39 -11.54 -2.54 8.42
CA ASP A 39 -12.15 -1.38 9.07
C ASP A 39 -11.15 -0.23 9.18
N LEU A 40 -9.88 -0.53 9.44
CA LEU A 40 -8.83 0.48 9.45
C LEU A 40 -8.69 1.14 8.08
N THR A 41 -8.64 0.33 7.02
CA THR A 41 -8.55 0.88 5.66
C THR A 41 -9.78 1.68 5.29
N ALA A 42 -10.96 1.24 5.74
CA ALA A 42 -12.20 1.98 5.49
C ALA A 42 -12.20 3.34 6.16
N SER A 43 -11.51 3.48 7.28
CA SER A 43 -11.41 4.78 7.97
C SER A 43 -10.56 5.79 7.19
N ILE A 44 -9.74 5.31 6.27
CA ILE A 44 -8.83 6.13 5.46
C ILE A 44 -9.38 6.35 4.05
N TYR A 45 -10.04 5.33 3.47
CA TYR A 45 -10.48 5.35 2.07
C TYR A 45 -11.95 5.72 1.97
N PRO A 46 -12.27 6.96 1.54
CA PRO A 46 -13.68 7.38 1.42
C PRO A 46 -14.46 6.50 0.45
N GLY A 47 -15.67 6.13 0.84
CA GLY A 47 -16.54 5.33 -0.01
C GLY A 47 -16.31 3.84 0.03
N TYR A 48 -15.25 3.39 0.71
CA TYR A 48 -15.01 1.97 0.87
C TYR A 48 -15.80 1.44 2.07
N HIS A 49 -16.61 0.41 1.82
CA HIS A 49 -17.43 -0.24 2.86
C HIS A 49 -17.07 -1.71 2.89
N PRO A 50 -16.28 -2.18 3.88
CA PRO A 50 -15.91 -3.59 3.98
C PRO A 50 -17.13 -4.48 4.06
N GLY A 51 -17.06 -5.64 3.41
CA GLY A 51 -18.14 -6.60 3.43
C GLY A 51 -19.23 -6.33 2.39
N SER A 52 -19.05 -5.35 1.51
CA SER A 52 -20.03 -5.01 0.48
C SER A 52 -19.84 -5.80 -0.82
N GLY A 53 -19.04 -6.86 -0.80
CA GLY A 53 -18.82 -7.72 -1.94
C GLY A 53 -17.58 -7.40 -2.74
N ILE A 54 -17.46 -8.01 -3.93
CA ILE A 54 -16.24 -7.92 -4.75
C ILE A 54 -15.95 -6.48 -5.20
N ALA A 55 -16.99 -5.71 -5.45
CA ALA A 55 -16.80 -4.32 -5.89
C ALA A 55 -16.07 -3.49 -4.83
N SER A 56 -16.38 -3.70 -3.56
CA SER A 56 -15.69 -2.99 -2.47
C SER A 56 -14.22 -3.42 -2.37
N VAL A 57 -13.95 -4.71 -2.62
CA VAL A 57 -12.57 -5.21 -2.60
C VAL A 57 -11.75 -4.56 -3.72
N ILE A 58 -12.33 -4.47 -4.91
CA ILE A 58 -11.67 -3.81 -6.04
C ILE A 58 -11.40 -2.34 -5.73
N MET A 59 -12.39 -1.64 -5.17
CA MET A 59 -12.24 -0.24 -4.80
C MET A 59 -11.10 -0.05 -3.81
N ALA A 60 -11.05 -0.85 -2.75
CA ALA A 60 -10.00 -0.76 -1.74
C ALA A 60 -8.63 -1.09 -2.34
N THR A 61 -8.57 -2.05 -3.26
CA THR A 61 -7.32 -2.43 -3.94
C THR A 61 -6.79 -1.26 -4.77
N LEU A 62 -7.65 -0.58 -5.50
CA LEU A 62 -7.25 0.59 -6.29
C LEU A 62 -6.78 1.74 -5.40
N TYR A 63 -7.49 2.02 -4.31
CA TYR A 63 -7.03 2.99 -3.33
C TYR A 63 -5.66 2.60 -2.78
N GLY A 64 -5.50 1.32 -2.44
CA GLY A 64 -4.25 0.82 -1.89
C GLY A 64 -3.08 0.95 -2.86
N LEU A 65 -3.33 0.73 -4.15
CA LEU A 65 -2.30 0.88 -5.17
C LEU A 65 -1.77 2.31 -5.21
N VAL A 66 -2.67 3.29 -5.24
CA VAL A 66 -2.31 4.70 -5.26
C VAL A 66 -1.65 5.10 -3.94
N ASP A 67 -2.27 4.73 -2.83
CA ASP A 67 -1.78 5.08 -1.49
C ASP A 67 -0.39 4.48 -1.23
N GLY A 68 -0.22 3.20 -1.56
CA GLY A 68 1.06 2.52 -1.40
C GLY A 68 2.14 3.11 -2.30
N ALA A 69 1.78 3.48 -3.54
CA ALA A 69 2.74 4.10 -4.45
C ALA A 69 3.19 5.46 -3.93
N ILE A 70 2.27 6.27 -3.44
CA ILE A 70 2.59 7.57 -2.85
C ILE A 70 3.48 7.37 -1.62
N GLY A 71 3.09 6.45 -0.73
CA GLY A 71 3.88 6.16 0.47
C GLY A 71 5.27 5.65 0.15
N GLY A 72 5.38 4.79 -0.86
CA GLY A 72 6.68 4.28 -1.31
C GLY A 72 7.56 5.37 -1.89
N ALA A 73 6.98 6.27 -2.68
CA ALA A 73 7.72 7.39 -3.24
C ALA A 73 8.23 8.32 -2.13
N ILE A 74 7.39 8.63 -1.17
CA ILE A 74 7.77 9.45 -0.02
C ILE A 74 8.87 8.76 0.78
N PHE A 75 8.73 7.46 1.02
CA PHE A 75 9.73 6.68 1.74
C PHE A 75 11.09 6.73 1.02
N ALA A 76 11.09 6.49 -0.28
CA ALA A 76 12.33 6.50 -1.06
C ALA A 76 12.97 7.89 -1.06
N TRP A 77 12.16 8.92 -1.24
CA TRP A 77 12.64 10.30 -1.23
C TRP A 77 13.28 10.65 0.12
N LEU A 78 12.57 10.34 1.20
CA LEU A 78 13.06 10.62 2.55
C LEU A 78 14.32 9.83 2.86
N TYR A 79 14.33 8.54 2.50
CA TYR A 79 15.50 7.70 2.69
C TYR A 79 16.71 8.27 1.95
N ASN A 80 16.52 8.67 0.69
CA ASN A 80 17.60 9.20 -0.12
C ASN A 80 18.12 10.54 0.43
N LEU A 81 17.22 11.31 1.07
CA LEU A 81 17.61 12.57 1.69
C LEU A 81 18.45 12.33 2.94
N LEU A 82 18.13 11.30 3.71
CA LEU A 82 18.78 11.03 4.99
C LEU A 82 20.01 10.14 4.89
N VAL A 83 20.16 9.39 3.78
CA VAL A 83 21.30 8.50 3.64
C VAL A 83 22.57 9.31 3.53
N PRO A 84 23.64 8.97 4.31
CA PRO A 84 24.87 9.73 4.28
C PRO A 84 25.52 9.66 2.90
N ARG A 85 26.04 10.81 2.43
CA ARG A 85 26.79 10.87 1.17
C ARG A 85 28.24 10.53 1.45
N ARG A 86 28.78 9.60 0.68
CA ARG A 86 30.18 9.21 0.79
C ARG A 86 31.01 9.92 -0.26
N PRO A 87 32.15 10.51 0.11
CA PRO A 87 33.09 11.06 -0.89
C PRO A 87 33.51 9.94 -1.84
N GLY A 88 33.30 10.13 -3.14
CA GLY A 88 33.62 9.12 -4.14
C GLY A 88 32.72 7.91 -4.13
N GLY A 89 31.63 7.96 -3.39
CA GLY A 89 30.70 6.85 -3.30
C GLY A 89 29.87 6.68 -4.57
N THR A 90 29.42 5.45 -4.80
CA THR A 90 28.61 5.07 -5.95
C THR A 90 27.20 4.73 -5.52
N GLU A 91 26.66 5.44 -4.62
CA GLU A 91 25.33 5.19 -4.08
C GLU A 91 24.18 5.39 -5.06
#